data_91638d58771b39f0106398e93f2f6b63
#
_entry.id   91638d58771b39f0106398e93f2f6b63
#
_cell.length_a   1.000
_cell.length_b   1.000
_cell.length_c   1.000
_cell.angle_alpha   90.00
_cell.angle_beta   90.00
_cell.angle_gamma   90.00
#
_symmetry.space_group_name_H-M   'P 1'
#
loop_
_entity.id
_entity.type
_entity.pdbx_description
1 polymer ?
#
loop_
_entity_poly.entity_id
_entity_poly.type
_entity_poly.pdbx_seq_one_letter_code
_entity_poly.pdbx_strand_id
1 'polypeptide(L)'
;MNQTRFYIVQNRNRPVQVCLLIGGFPPLLSKEEYTQLIQEQLTMKSHLVTISHIYASQGAVALQISCFSEAERIYMLAKDTTVSDKTLCSLVIPEILLDKLGDDVCPLLVFVNPKSGGMKGRELLYNFRKLLNPHQVFDISNGGPLAGLHTFREVPRFRVLVCGGDGTVGWVLGVLEAVRHKLVCREPPIGIVPLGTGNDLARILRWGAGYSSEEPHHILTCVDEADEVLMDRWTILLDAQDISEDGKVNDFLEPPKIVQMNNYFGLGIDAEVSLDFHLAREDEPDKFTSRFHNKGVYVKVGLQKISYTRSLHKELQLQVDAQNIPLPNIEGLIFLNIPSWGSGADLWGSEVDSRYGKPSIDDGLLEVVGVTGVVHMGQVQSGLRSGIRIAQGNYIRLTVSKPIPVQVDGEPWIQPPGHIIISAAGPKVRMLRKSKQKQKKSSSVVKDGRSESPSSRDGH
;
A
#
# COMPACT_ATOMS: atom_id res chain seq x y z
N MET A 1 6.45 -17.60 22.42
CA MET A 1 6.11 -16.20 22.16
C MET A 1 6.40 -15.37 23.37
N ASN A 2 7.49 -14.64 23.38
CA ASN A 2 7.78 -13.68 24.42
C ASN A 2 6.95 -12.41 24.11
N GLN A 3 5.91 -12.17 24.90
CA GLN A 3 5.17 -10.92 24.88
C GLN A 3 6.13 -9.80 25.27
N THR A 4 6.64 -9.05 24.30
CA THR A 4 7.42 -7.84 24.58
C THR A 4 6.47 -6.79 25.10
N ARG A 5 6.32 -6.73 26.42
CA ARG A 5 5.60 -5.66 27.11
C ARG A 5 6.50 -4.44 27.13
N PHE A 6 6.17 -3.41 26.36
CA PHE A 6 6.78 -2.10 26.55
C PHE A 6 6.28 -1.52 27.88
N TYR A 7 7.15 -1.42 28.86
CA TYR A 7 6.83 -0.76 30.11
C TYR A 7 7.15 0.73 29.95
N ILE A 8 6.14 1.57 30.12
CA ILE A 8 6.37 2.99 30.42
C ILE A 8 6.81 3.04 31.88
N VAL A 9 8.10 2.91 32.09
CA VAL A 9 8.67 3.14 33.43
C VAL A 9 8.79 4.64 33.58
N GLN A 10 7.93 5.25 34.38
CA GLN A 10 8.16 6.60 34.91
C GLN A 10 9.43 6.55 35.76
N ASN A 11 10.56 6.85 35.15
CA ASN A 11 11.79 7.03 35.88
C ASN A 11 11.72 8.39 36.59
N ARG A 12 11.52 8.37 37.89
CA ARG A 12 11.33 9.58 38.74
C ARG A 12 12.48 10.60 38.66
N ASN A 13 13.61 10.21 38.04
CA ASN A 13 14.81 11.04 37.91
C ASN A 13 15.04 11.59 36.50
N ARG A 14 14.17 11.31 35.51
CA ARG A 14 14.28 11.95 34.19
C ARG A 14 13.41 13.20 34.14
N PRO A 15 13.88 14.31 33.56
CA PRO A 15 13.04 15.48 33.34
C PRO A 15 11.84 15.08 32.46
N VAL A 16 10.70 15.71 32.71
CA VAL A 16 9.49 15.52 31.93
C VAL A 16 9.80 15.85 30.47
N GLN A 17 9.51 14.93 29.57
CA GLN A 17 9.54 15.16 28.15
C GLN A 17 8.29 14.55 27.51
N VAL A 18 7.51 15.39 26.82
CA VAL A 18 6.35 14.98 26.05
C VAL A 18 6.69 15.20 24.57
N CYS A 19 6.56 14.17 23.74
CA CYS A 19 6.67 14.30 22.31
C CYS A 19 5.28 14.46 21.68
N LEU A 20 5.08 15.55 20.94
CA LEU A 20 3.88 15.76 20.11
C LEU A 20 4.29 15.72 18.64
N LEU A 21 3.57 14.92 17.87
CA LEU A 21 3.62 14.97 16.39
C LEU A 21 2.42 15.79 15.92
N ILE A 22 2.69 16.88 15.22
CA ILE A 22 1.67 17.77 14.67
C ILE A 22 1.75 17.74 13.17
N GLY A 23 0.67 17.34 12.50
CA GLY A 23 0.53 17.28 11.05
C GLY A 23 -0.58 18.21 10.54
N GLY A 24 -0.68 18.34 9.23
CA GLY A 24 -1.67 19.18 8.57
C GLY A 24 -1.11 20.52 8.08
N PHE A 25 0.19 20.76 8.27
CA PHE A 25 0.87 21.92 7.67
C PHE A 25 1.01 21.77 6.15
N PRO A 26 1.16 22.87 5.41
CA PRO A 26 1.54 22.81 4.00
C PRO A 26 2.85 22.03 3.83
N PRO A 27 2.93 21.10 2.87
CA PRO A 27 4.15 20.34 2.64
C PRO A 27 5.23 21.19 1.96
N LEU A 28 6.49 20.69 2.04
CA LEU A 28 7.65 21.22 1.33
C LEU A 28 8.08 22.65 1.71
N LEU A 29 7.66 23.13 2.89
CA LEU A 29 8.20 24.37 3.45
C LEU A 29 9.64 24.18 3.93
N SER A 30 10.41 25.26 3.97
CA SER A 30 11.74 25.29 4.59
C SER A 30 11.65 25.13 6.12
N LYS A 31 12.78 24.82 6.76
CA LYS A 31 12.85 24.73 8.22
C LYS A 31 12.46 26.04 8.91
N GLU A 32 12.88 27.13 8.33
CA GLU A 32 12.62 28.48 8.82
C GLU A 32 11.13 28.82 8.73
N GLU A 33 10.49 28.51 7.60
CA GLU A 33 9.04 28.70 7.40
C GLU A 33 8.23 27.84 8.38
N TYR A 34 8.58 26.56 8.57
CA TYR A 34 7.92 25.73 9.59
C TYR A 34 8.08 26.32 10.99
N THR A 35 9.28 26.77 11.35
CA THR A 35 9.54 27.34 12.67
C THR A 35 8.70 28.60 12.90
N GLN A 36 8.65 29.48 11.92
CA GLN A 36 7.82 30.68 11.98
C GLN A 36 6.33 30.36 12.09
N LEU A 37 5.85 29.48 11.21
CA LEU A 37 4.43 29.09 11.16
C LEU A 37 3.96 28.46 12.48
N ILE A 38 4.77 27.57 13.06
CA ILE A 38 4.47 26.93 14.34
C ILE A 38 4.48 27.96 15.46
N GLN A 39 5.42 28.88 15.45
CA GLN A 39 5.50 29.94 16.47
C GLN A 39 4.31 30.89 16.42
N GLU A 40 3.87 31.28 15.23
CA GLU A 40 2.71 32.13 15.01
C GLU A 40 1.39 31.45 15.39
N GLN A 41 1.21 30.20 14.94
CA GLN A 41 -0.05 29.48 15.11
C GLN A 41 -0.23 28.87 16.50
N LEU A 42 0.85 28.37 17.10
CA LEU A 42 0.81 27.65 18.38
C LEU A 42 1.37 28.44 19.56
N THR A 43 1.82 29.68 19.34
CA THR A 43 2.33 30.60 20.38
C THR A 43 3.25 29.90 21.40
N MET A 44 4.28 29.21 20.89
CA MET A 44 5.16 28.38 21.71
C MET A 44 6.03 29.18 22.67
N LYS A 45 6.21 28.67 23.88
CA LYS A 45 7.21 29.16 24.81
C LYS A 45 8.57 28.56 24.46
N SER A 46 9.43 29.31 23.81
CA SER A 46 10.71 28.86 23.21
C SER A 46 11.66 28.13 24.17
N HIS A 47 11.56 28.38 25.48
CA HIS A 47 12.41 27.70 26.48
C HIS A 47 11.87 26.33 26.94
N LEU A 48 10.59 26.00 26.63
CA LEU A 48 9.95 24.74 27.00
C LEU A 48 9.76 23.79 25.81
N VAL A 49 9.87 24.28 24.58
CA VAL A 49 9.52 23.57 23.36
C VAL A 49 10.70 23.54 22.39
N THR A 50 11.04 22.37 21.91
CA THR A 50 12.06 22.17 20.89
C THR A 50 11.48 21.40 19.69
N ILE A 51 11.76 21.86 18.47
CA ILE A 51 11.44 21.09 17.26
C ILE A 51 12.50 20.01 17.11
N SER A 52 12.10 18.75 17.29
CA SER A 52 13.02 17.61 17.19
C SER A 52 13.16 17.10 15.76
N HIS A 53 12.06 17.03 15.02
CA HIS A 53 12.04 16.53 13.63
C HIS A 53 11.07 17.35 12.78
N ILE A 54 11.44 17.53 11.52
CA ILE A 54 10.57 18.12 10.48
C ILE A 54 10.42 17.09 9.36
N TYR A 55 9.18 16.79 9.00
CA TYR A 55 8.79 15.90 7.91
C TYR A 55 8.15 16.75 6.80
N ALA A 56 8.97 17.48 6.07
CA ALA A 56 8.50 18.47 5.10
C ALA A 56 7.59 17.86 4.03
N SER A 57 7.93 16.68 3.50
CA SER A 57 7.10 15.97 2.51
C SER A 57 5.72 15.54 3.06
N GLN A 58 5.57 15.45 4.38
CA GLN A 58 4.34 15.04 5.06
C GLN A 58 3.61 16.22 5.71
N GLY A 59 4.15 17.43 5.63
CA GLY A 59 3.59 18.60 6.32
C GLY A 59 3.43 18.38 7.82
N ALA A 60 4.46 17.81 8.47
CA ALA A 60 4.41 17.47 9.89
C ALA A 60 5.70 17.81 10.62
N VAL A 61 5.57 18.09 11.93
CA VAL A 61 6.68 18.36 12.84
C VAL A 61 6.53 17.59 14.13
N ALA A 62 7.65 17.16 14.70
CA ALA A 62 7.70 16.58 16.04
C ALA A 62 8.29 17.58 17.02
N LEU A 63 7.57 17.81 18.10
CA LEU A 63 7.94 18.73 19.18
C LEU A 63 8.30 17.93 20.42
N GLN A 64 9.38 18.32 21.08
CA GLN A 64 9.73 17.87 22.42
C GLN A 64 9.43 19.01 23.42
N ILE A 65 8.62 18.71 24.44
CA ILE A 65 8.10 19.68 25.38
C ILE A 65 8.45 19.24 26.80
N SER A 66 9.13 20.11 27.53
CA SER A 66 9.62 19.80 28.88
C SER A 66 8.61 20.09 30.01
N CYS A 67 7.37 20.41 29.68
CA CYS A 67 6.30 20.74 30.62
C CYS A 67 4.97 20.14 30.20
N PHE A 68 4.28 19.41 31.07
CA PHE A 68 2.97 18.79 30.78
C PHE A 68 1.89 19.82 30.46
N SER A 69 1.78 20.90 31.22
CA SER A 69 0.76 21.92 30.96
C SER A 69 0.97 22.64 29.62
N GLU A 70 2.21 22.84 29.20
CA GLU A 70 2.52 23.42 27.89
C GLU A 70 2.22 22.41 26.78
N ALA A 71 2.53 21.14 26.97
CA ALA A 71 2.18 20.08 26.01
C ALA A 71 0.68 19.95 25.84
N GLU A 72 -0.10 19.95 26.93
CA GLU A 72 -1.57 19.93 26.87
C GLU A 72 -2.13 21.14 26.13
N ARG A 73 -1.63 22.34 26.45
CA ARG A 73 -2.02 23.59 25.79
C ARG A 73 -1.77 23.51 24.26
N ILE A 74 -0.57 23.10 23.85
CA ILE A 74 -0.23 22.99 22.42
C ILE A 74 -1.08 21.91 21.75
N TYR A 75 -1.27 20.76 22.42
CA TYR A 75 -2.09 19.67 21.91
C TYR A 75 -3.54 20.12 21.62
N MET A 76 -4.16 20.82 22.56
CA MET A 76 -5.52 21.33 22.39
C MET A 76 -5.58 22.44 21.34
N LEU A 77 -4.67 23.41 21.40
CA LEU A 77 -4.61 24.51 20.43
C LEU A 77 -4.42 24.00 19.00
N ALA A 78 -3.55 23.02 18.78
CA ALA A 78 -3.33 22.45 17.45
C ALA A 78 -4.61 21.84 16.87
N LYS A 79 -5.41 21.17 17.67
CA LYS A 79 -6.70 20.58 17.23
C LYS A 79 -7.74 21.62 16.81
N ASP A 80 -7.66 22.81 17.40
CA ASP A 80 -8.57 23.92 17.10
C ASP A 80 -8.01 24.88 16.04
N THR A 81 -6.77 24.63 15.57
CA THR A 81 -6.08 25.48 14.59
C THR A 81 -6.24 24.92 13.19
N THR A 82 -6.60 25.80 12.24
CA THR A 82 -6.68 25.49 10.82
C THR A 82 -5.60 26.29 10.08
N VAL A 83 -4.81 25.61 9.25
CA VAL A 83 -3.77 26.19 8.42
C VAL A 83 -4.03 25.79 6.95
N SER A 84 -4.13 26.76 6.04
CA SER A 84 -4.42 26.51 4.62
C SER A 84 -5.61 25.55 4.41
N ASP A 85 -6.73 25.84 5.06
CA ASP A 85 -7.99 25.10 5.02
C ASP A 85 -7.93 23.66 5.58
N LYS A 86 -6.83 23.29 6.28
CA LYS A 86 -6.69 22.01 6.96
C LYS A 86 -6.57 22.20 8.46
N THR A 87 -7.42 21.51 9.21
CA THR A 87 -7.28 21.44 10.69
C THR A 87 -6.06 20.61 11.03
N LEU A 88 -5.23 21.13 11.94
CA LEU A 88 -4.04 20.42 12.38
C LEU A 88 -4.42 19.14 13.16
N CYS A 89 -3.63 18.11 13.01
CA CYS A 89 -3.72 16.87 13.77
C CYS A 89 -2.59 16.83 14.79
N SER A 90 -2.89 16.61 16.06
CA SER A 90 -1.91 16.50 17.13
C SER A 90 -1.98 15.12 17.78
N LEU A 91 -0.85 14.45 17.89
CA LEU A 91 -0.72 13.11 18.48
C LEU A 91 0.40 13.11 19.53
N VAL A 92 0.12 12.47 20.66
CA VAL A 92 1.16 12.19 21.66
C VAL A 92 1.93 10.94 21.23
N ILE A 93 3.23 11.08 21.10
CA ILE A 93 4.11 9.98 20.66
C ILE A 93 4.79 9.38 21.90
N PRO A 94 4.64 8.08 22.15
CA PRO A 94 5.34 7.39 23.22
C PRO A 94 6.83 7.25 22.91
N GLU A 95 7.66 7.28 23.94
CA GLU A 95 9.09 6.98 23.83
C GLU A 95 9.29 5.46 23.94
N ILE A 96 10.08 4.89 23.01
CA ILE A 96 10.55 3.49 23.10
C ILE A 96 11.87 3.47 23.85
N LEU A 97 11.91 2.71 24.94
CA LEU A 97 13.13 2.49 25.71
C LEU A 97 13.95 1.35 25.05
N LEU A 98 14.91 1.70 24.22
CA LEU A 98 15.72 0.74 23.45
C LEU A 98 16.56 -0.16 24.36
N ASP A 99 17.03 0.34 25.51
CA ASP A 99 17.76 -0.42 26.52
C ASP A 99 16.94 -1.55 27.16
N LYS A 100 15.61 -1.52 27.00
CA LYS A 100 14.69 -2.58 27.43
C LYS A 100 14.31 -3.54 26.30
N LEU A 101 14.74 -3.28 25.10
CA LEU A 101 14.52 -4.14 23.95
C LEU A 101 15.63 -5.21 23.93
N GLY A 102 15.28 -6.48 24.08
CA GLY A 102 16.27 -7.56 23.96
C GLY A 102 16.86 -7.65 22.55
N ASP A 103 18.11 -8.09 22.44
CA ASP A 103 18.81 -8.20 21.16
C ASP A 103 18.14 -9.14 20.16
N ASP A 104 17.41 -10.13 20.65
CA ASP A 104 16.69 -11.15 19.84
C ASP A 104 15.25 -10.72 19.50
N VAL A 105 14.82 -9.56 19.94
CA VAL A 105 13.44 -9.09 19.73
C VAL A 105 13.32 -8.33 18.41
N CYS A 106 12.34 -8.72 17.60
CA CYS A 106 11.93 -7.98 16.41
C CYS A 106 10.51 -7.45 16.60
N PRO A 107 10.36 -6.19 17.04
CA PRO A 107 9.04 -5.62 17.27
C PRO A 107 8.19 -5.57 16.01
N LEU A 108 6.87 -5.56 16.18
CA LEU A 108 5.89 -5.40 15.11
C LEU A 108 5.20 -4.04 15.21
N LEU A 109 5.24 -3.28 14.14
CA LEU A 109 4.47 -2.05 13.95
C LEU A 109 3.24 -2.37 13.10
N VAL A 110 2.05 -2.11 13.63
CA VAL A 110 0.78 -2.44 12.96
C VAL A 110 0.06 -1.16 12.54
N PHE A 111 -0.27 -1.07 11.27
CA PHE A 111 -1.12 -0.03 10.70
C PHE A 111 -2.47 -0.60 10.32
N VAL A 112 -3.54 -0.02 10.81
CA VAL A 112 -4.89 -0.48 10.54
C VAL A 112 -5.72 0.63 9.92
N ASN A 113 -6.36 0.35 8.78
CA ASN A 113 -7.41 1.18 8.24
C ASN A 113 -8.77 0.72 8.81
N PRO A 114 -9.36 1.44 9.78
CA PRO A 114 -10.56 0.98 10.48
C PRO A 114 -11.80 0.92 9.58
N LYS A 115 -11.80 1.66 8.47
CA LYS A 115 -12.91 1.70 7.51
C LYS A 115 -12.86 0.59 6.46
N SER A 116 -11.71 -0.08 6.32
CA SER A 116 -11.54 -1.15 5.33
C SER A 116 -12.33 -2.40 5.67
N GLY A 117 -12.74 -3.13 4.62
CA GLY A 117 -13.40 -4.43 4.76
C GLY A 117 -14.78 -4.38 5.39
N GLY A 118 -15.57 -3.31 5.19
CA GLY A 118 -16.88 -3.17 5.81
C GLY A 118 -16.79 -3.09 7.33
N MET A 119 -15.84 -2.29 7.83
CA MET A 119 -15.55 -2.06 9.26
C MET A 119 -14.79 -3.20 9.98
N LYS A 120 -14.36 -4.25 9.29
CA LYS A 120 -13.50 -5.30 9.87
C LYS A 120 -12.16 -4.76 10.39
N GLY A 121 -11.69 -3.65 9.83
CA GLY A 121 -10.53 -2.94 10.35
C GLY A 121 -10.69 -2.50 11.80
N ARG A 122 -11.88 -2.07 12.25
CA ARG A 122 -12.13 -1.72 13.67
C ARG A 122 -11.98 -2.93 14.59
N GLU A 123 -12.49 -4.07 14.17
CA GLU A 123 -12.37 -5.32 14.93
C GLU A 123 -10.90 -5.72 15.09
N LEU A 124 -10.12 -5.67 14.01
CA LEU A 124 -8.69 -5.96 14.03
C LEU A 124 -7.91 -4.96 14.90
N LEU A 125 -8.22 -3.66 14.80
CA LEU A 125 -7.61 -2.64 15.64
C LEU A 125 -7.78 -2.95 17.13
N TYR A 126 -9.01 -3.29 17.53
CA TYR A 126 -9.34 -3.65 18.90
C TYR A 126 -8.63 -4.94 19.34
N ASN A 127 -8.65 -5.98 18.52
CA ASN A 127 -8.06 -7.27 18.84
C ASN A 127 -6.53 -7.22 18.90
N PHE A 128 -5.87 -6.53 17.98
CA PHE A 128 -4.42 -6.36 18.05
C PHE A 128 -3.97 -5.52 19.25
N ARG A 129 -4.74 -4.50 19.66
CA ARG A 129 -4.46 -3.73 20.88
C ARG A 129 -4.61 -4.52 22.18
N LYS A 130 -5.34 -5.63 22.15
CA LYS A 130 -5.38 -6.59 23.26
C LYS A 130 -4.19 -7.54 23.32
N LEU A 131 -3.66 -7.92 22.15
CA LEU A 131 -2.58 -8.89 22.03
C LEU A 131 -1.20 -8.26 22.07
N LEU A 132 -1.09 -7.04 21.58
CA LEU A 132 0.15 -6.27 21.48
C LEU A 132 0.08 -5.06 22.43
N ASN A 133 1.22 -4.40 22.63
CA ASN A 133 1.20 -3.08 23.25
C ASN A 133 0.37 -2.13 22.36
N PRO A 134 -0.65 -1.44 22.90
CA PRO A 134 -1.51 -0.54 22.12
C PRO A 134 -0.76 0.52 21.33
N HIS A 135 0.43 0.94 21.79
CA HIS A 135 1.29 1.90 21.10
C HIS A 135 2.05 1.35 19.89
N GLN A 136 1.94 0.05 19.62
CA GLN A 136 2.43 -0.57 18.37
C GLN A 136 1.35 -0.62 17.29
N VAL A 137 0.09 -0.30 17.63
CA VAL A 137 -1.07 -0.48 16.74
C VAL A 137 -1.71 0.87 16.46
N PHE A 138 -1.51 1.36 15.26
CA PHE A 138 -1.91 2.69 14.81
C PHE A 138 -3.15 2.63 13.92
N ASP A 139 -4.14 3.46 14.26
CA ASP A 139 -5.25 3.81 13.39
C ASP A 139 -4.76 4.87 12.41
N ILE A 140 -4.64 4.50 11.12
CA ILE A 140 -4.11 5.41 10.10
C ILE A 140 -5.11 6.49 9.66
N SER A 141 -6.37 6.43 10.07
CA SER A 141 -7.32 7.53 9.84
C SER A 141 -6.96 8.79 10.64
N ASN A 142 -6.13 8.65 11.68
CA ASN A 142 -5.61 9.73 12.51
C ASN A 142 -4.13 10.02 12.18
N GLY A 143 -3.88 10.96 11.29
CA GLY A 143 -2.53 11.43 10.97
C GLY A 143 -1.69 10.49 10.10
N GLY A 144 -2.27 9.42 9.57
CA GLY A 144 -1.62 8.50 8.65
C GLY A 144 -0.53 7.62 9.26
N PRO A 145 0.34 7.01 8.42
CA PRO A 145 1.40 6.11 8.86
C PRO A 145 2.56 6.80 9.59
N LEU A 146 2.71 8.11 9.44
CA LEU A 146 3.87 8.85 9.96
C LEU A 146 4.07 8.70 11.46
N ALA A 147 2.99 8.72 12.25
CA ALA A 147 3.06 8.61 13.71
C ALA A 147 3.73 7.30 14.16
N GLY A 148 3.35 6.19 13.55
CA GLY A 148 3.96 4.88 13.82
C GLY A 148 5.42 4.82 13.39
N LEU A 149 5.76 5.32 12.20
CA LEU A 149 7.13 5.36 11.70
C LEU A 149 8.01 6.26 12.56
N HIS A 150 7.50 7.41 12.99
CA HIS A 150 8.22 8.29 13.92
C HIS A 150 8.44 7.62 15.27
N THR A 151 7.45 6.91 15.80
CA THR A 151 7.58 6.15 17.06
C THR A 151 8.71 5.12 16.96
N PHE A 152 8.81 4.41 15.83
CA PHE A 152 9.79 3.33 15.61
C PHE A 152 11.12 3.82 14.99
N ARG A 153 11.33 5.12 14.81
CA ARG A 153 12.48 5.67 14.07
C ARG A 153 13.85 5.22 14.57
N GLU A 154 13.98 5.01 15.87
CA GLU A 154 15.24 4.58 16.52
C GLU A 154 15.38 3.06 16.65
N VAL A 155 14.30 2.30 16.34
CA VAL A 155 14.30 0.83 16.45
C VAL A 155 15.14 0.23 15.33
N PRO A 156 16.22 -0.52 15.64
CA PRO A 156 17.16 -0.98 14.62
C PRO A 156 16.60 -2.07 13.70
N ARG A 157 15.62 -2.84 14.18
CA ARG A 157 14.98 -3.92 13.43
C ARG A 157 13.52 -4.08 13.86
N PHE A 158 12.60 -3.98 12.94
CA PHE A 158 11.18 -4.23 13.16
C PHE A 158 10.49 -4.69 11.88
N ARG A 159 9.33 -5.30 12.02
CA ARG A 159 8.43 -5.64 10.92
C ARG A 159 7.21 -4.74 10.92
N VAL A 160 6.60 -4.57 9.77
CA VAL A 160 5.36 -3.79 9.61
C VAL A 160 4.23 -4.72 9.16
N LEU A 161 3.05 -4.55 9.74
CA LEU A 161 1.84 -5.23 9.30
C LEU A 161 0.80 -4.17 8.90
N VAL A 162 0.33 -4.23 7.67
CA VAL A 162 -0.69 -3.32 7.13
C VAL A 162 -2.01 -4.05 7.00
N CYS A 163 -3.03 -3.59 7.74
CA CYS A 163 -4.40 -4.11 7.66
C CYS A 163 -5.23 -3.17 6.80
N GLY A 164 -5.38 -3.49 5.52
CA GLY A 164 -6.04 -2.66 4.52
C GLY A 164 -6.06 -3.29 3.13
N GLY A 165 -6.47 -2.53 2.14
CA GLY A 165 -6.37 -2.89 0.72
C GLY A 165 -5.08 -2.38 0.08
N ASP A 166 -4.95 -2.58 -1.24
CA ASP A 166 -3.76 -2.18 -2.02
C ASP A 166 -3.45 -0.68 -1.86
N GLY A 167 -4.45 0.20 -1.86
CA GLY A 167 -4.26 1.64 -1.64
C GLY A 167 -3.70 1.98 -0.25
N THR A 168 -4.11 1.27 0.79
CA THR A 168 -3.56 1.43 2.14
C THR A 168 -2.08 1.01 2.20
N VAL A 169 -1.75 -0.10 1.57
CA VAL A 169 -0.36 -0.58 1.45
C VAL A 169 0.48 0.43 0.68
N GLY A 170 -0.01 0.94 -0.44
CA GLY A 170 0.64 1.98 -1.23
C GLY A 170 0.90 3.25 -0.43
N TRP A 171 -0.05 3.69 0.40
CA TRP A 171 0.12 4.84 1.28
C TRP A 171 1.23 4.62 2.31
N VAL A 172 1.24 3.47 2.99
CA VAL A 172 2.31 3.13 3.95
C VAL A 172 3.68 3.10 3.26
N LEU A 173 3.79 2.47 2.09
CA LEU A 173 5.01 2.44 1.29
C LEU A 173 5.48 3.84 0.87
N GLY A 174 4.57 4.70 0.46
CA GLY A 174 4.88 6.08 0.07
C GLY A 174 5.41 6.93 1.23
N VAL A 175 4.78 6.84 2.41
CA VAL A 175 5.27 7.56 3.60
C VAL A 175 6.59 6.99 4.09
N LEU A 176 6.75 5.66 4.10
CA LEU A 176 8.02 5.01 4.43
C LEU A 176 9.16 5.49 3.53
N GLU A 177 8.95 5.54 2.21
CA GLU A 177 9.92 6.05 1.24
C GLU A 177 10.32 7.49 1.54
N ALA A 178 9.33 8.35 1.83
CA ALA A 178 9.56 9.77 2.11
C ALA A 178 10.38 10.01 3.38
N VAL A 179 10.26 9.14 4.38
CA VAL A 179 10.88 9.35 5.71
C VAL A 179 12.00 8.35 6.06
N ARG A 180 12.28 7.37 5.19
CA ARG A 180 13.26 6.30 5.46
C ARG A 180 14.65 6.79 5.86
N HIS A 181 15.06 7.95 5.35
CA HIS A 181 16.35 8.57 5.69
C HIS A 181 16.44 9.04 7.17
N LYS A 182 15.29 9.12 7.86
CA LYS A 182 15.17 9.46 9.28
C LYS A 182 14.99 8.23 10.18
N LEU A 183 14.98 7.04 9.59
CA LEU A 183 14.81 5.77 10.31
C LEU A 183 16.16 5.05 10.42
N VAL A 184 16.42 4.42 11.57
CA VAL A 184 17.56 3.51 11.73
C VAL A 184 17.33 2.25 10.88
N CYS A 185 16.16 1.63 10.99
CA CYS A 185 15.70 0.56 10.09
C CYS A 185 15.03 1.17 8.85
N ARG A 186 15.80 1.36 7.79
CA ARG A 186 15.34 2.06 6.58
C ARG A 186 14.37 1.26 5.71
N GLU A 187 14.37 -0.06 5.84
CA GLU A 187 13.64 -0.99 4.97
C GLU A 187 12.98 -2.10 5.81
N PRO A 188 12.05 -1.76 6.72
CA PRO A 188 11.35 -2.77 7.48
C PRO A 188 10.47 -3.60 6.53
N PRO A 189 10.48 -4.95 6.62
CA PRO A 189 9.65 -5.77 5.76
C PRO A 189 8.17 -5.67 6.12
N ILE A 190 7.30 -5.66 5.10
CA ILE A 190 5.88 -5.35 5.22
C ILE A 190 5.02 -6.57 4.90
N GLY A 191 4.18 -6.97 5.85
CA GLY A 191 3.10 -7.96 5.69
C GLY A 191 1.73 -7.30 5.52
N ILE A 192 0.75 -8.06 5.02
CA ILE A 192 -0.57 -7.53 4.68
C ILE A 192 -1.67 -8.41 5.28
N VAL A 193 -2.64 -7.77 5.95
CA VAL A 193 -3.97 -8.36 6.18
C VAL A 193 -4.92 -7.78 5.15
N PRO A 194 -5.41 -8.58 4.18
CA PRO A 194 -6.13 -8.08 3.02
C PRO A 194 -7.58 -7.69 3.38
N LEU A 195 -7.87 -6.41 3.52
CA LEU A 195 -9.20 -5.90 3.82
C LEU A 195 -9.88 -5.22 2.61
N GLY A 196 -9.16 -4.96 1.54
CA GLY A 196 -9.67 -4.26 0.36
C GLY A 196 -10.54 -5.14 -0.55
N THR A 197 -10.99 -4.57 -1.65
CA THR A 197 -11.78 -5.26 -2.67
C THR A 197 -10.90 -6.14 -3.58
N GLY A 198 -9.80 -5.61 -4.08
CA GLY A 198 -8.86 -6.29 -5.00
C GLY A 198 -7.88 -7.18 -4.27
N ASN A 199 -7.07 -6.57 -3.42
CA ASN A 199 -6.00 -7.20 -2.67
C ASN A 199 -5.00 -7.95 -3.57
N ASP A 200 -4.64 -7.34 -4.72
CA ASP A 200 -3.79 -7.98 -5.72
C ASP A 200 -2.40 -8.29 -5.18
N LEU A 201 -1.79 -7.34 -4.44
CA LEU A 201 -0.49 -7.55 -3.83
C LEU A 201 -0.52 -8.61 -2.72
N ALA A 202 -1.55 -8.59 -1.87
CA ALA A 202 -1.70 -9.60 -0.82
C ALA A 202 -1.84 -11.03 -1.38
N ARG A 203 -2.51 -11.19 -2.53
CA ARG A 203 -2.63 -12.48 -3.23
C ARG A 203 -1.27 -13.03 -3.66
N ILE A 204 -0.44 -12.19 -4.27
CA ILE A 204 0.90 -12.57 -4.74
C ILE A 204 1.83 -12.91 -3.57
N LEU A 205 1.69 -12.22 -2.46
CA LEU A 205 2.42 -12.48 -1.23
C LEU A 205 1.80 -13.59 -0.35
N ARG A 206 0.81 -14.33 -0.87
CA ARG A 206 0.14 -15.48 -0.22
C ARG A 206 -0.65 -15.13 1.06
N TRP A 207 -0.96 -13.86 1.29
CA TRP A 207 -1.83 -13.45 2.39
C TRP A 207 -3.32 -13.68 2.10
N GLY A 208 -3.64 -14.08 0.88
CA GLY A 208 -5.00 -14.42 0.47
C GLY A 208 -5.73 -13.30 -0.25
N ALA A 209 -6.94 -13.62 -0.67
CA ALA A 209 -7.80 -12.74 -1.44
C ALA A 209 -8.60 -11.76 -0.57
N GLY A 210 -8.71 -12.01 0.72
CA GLY A 210 -9.45 -11.19 1.66
C GLY A 210 -9.48 -11.82 3.04
N TYR A 211 -9.64 -11.00 4.05
CA TYR A 211 -9.75 -11.41 5.44
C TYR A 211 -11.10 -12.10 5.69
N SER A 212 -11.06 -13.32 6.20
CA SER A 212 -12.22 -14.17 6.50
C SER A 212 -12.41 -14.39 8.01
N SER A 213 -11.99 -13.41 8.82
CA SER A 213 -12.08 -13.46 10.29
C SER A 213 -11.17 -14.53 10.92
N GLU A 214 -9.96 -14.68 10.36
CA GLU A 214 -8.91 -15.48 10.97
C GLU A 214 -8.59 -14.97 12.38
N GLU A 215 -8.26 -15.89 13.27
CA GLU A 215 -7.81 -15.59 14.61
C GLU A 215 -6.61 -14.61 14.59
N PRO A 216 -6.67 -13.46 15.26
CA PRO A 216 -5.58 -12.48 15.25
C PRO A 216 -4.24 -13.03 15.71
N HIS A 217 -4.24 -13.95 16.67
CA HIS A 217 -3.05 -14.65 17.11
C HIS A 217 -2.40 -15.49 16.00
N HIS A 218 -3.22 -16.16 15.18
CA HIS A 218 -2.72 -16.92 14.03
C HIS A 218 -2.10 -15.99 12.97
N ILE A 219 -2.69 -14.81 12.74
CA ILE A 219 -2.11 -13.80 11.86
C ILE A 219 -0.71 -13.40 12.34
N LEU A 220 -0.56 -13.11 13.64
CA LEU A 220 0.74 -12.74 14.22
C LEU A 220 1.78 -13.85 14.07
N THR A 221 1.37 -15.12 14.24
CA THR A 221 2.25 -16.27 14.00
C THR A 221 2.68 -16.35 12.53
N CYS A 222 1.75 -16.17 11.58
CA CYS A 222 2.09 -16.14 10.16
C CYS A 222 3.04 -15.00 9.79
N VAL A 223 2.91 -13.85 10.45
CA VAL A 223 3.81 -12.69 10.24
C VAL A 223 5.21 -13.00 10.78
N ASP A 224 5.31 -13.64 11.93
CA ASP A 224 6.58 -14.04 12.54
C ASP A 224 7.33 -15.07 11.67
N GLU A 225 6.60 -16.03 11.10
CA GLU A 225 7.13 -17.10 10.24
C GLU A 225 7.29 -16.73 8.76
N ALA A 226 6.93 -15.49 8.37
CA ALA A 226 6.91 -15.08 6.97
C ALA A 226 8.32 -14.96 6.37
N ASP A 227 8.42 -15.31 5.09
CA ASP A 227 9.64 -15.14 4.29
C ASP A 227 9.79 -13.69 3.86
N GLU A 228 10.98 -13.11 3.95
CA GLU A 228 11.29 -11.81 3.37
C GLU A 228 11.59 -11.96 1.88
N VAL A 229 10.93 -11.15 1.06
CA VAL A 229 11.12 -11.10 -0.40
C VAL A 229 11.30 -9.66 -0.85
N LEU A 230 12.00 -9.47 -1.96
CA LEU A 230 12.15 -8.17 -2.59
C LEU A 230 11.05 -7.97 -3.63
N MET A 231 10.64 -6.72 -3.81
CA MET A 231 9.69 -6.31 -4.84
C MET A 231 10.16 -5.01 -5.49
N ASP A 232 10.06 -4.95 -6.81
CA ASP A 232 10.33 -3.74 -7.56
C ASP A 232 9.25 -2.68 -7.29
N ARG A 233 9.65 -1.42 -7.30
CA ARG A 233 8.77 -0.27 -7.36
C ARG A 233 9.09 0.55 -8.59
N TRP A 234 8.07 1.20 -9.14
CA TRP A 234 8.18 1.95 -10.38
C TRP A 234 7.78 3.39 -10.18
N THR A 235 8.52 4.28 -10.83
CA THR A 235 8.17 5.71 -10.92
C THR A 235 7.53 5.97 -12.27
N ILE A 236 6.40 6.63 -12.26
CA ILE A 236 5.70 7.13 -13.44
C ILE A 236 5.86 8.64 -13.45
N LEU A 237 6.59 9.15 -14.44
CA LEU A 237 6.68 10.58 -14.73
C LEU A 237 5.65 10.94 -15.79
N LEU A 238 4.75 11.82 -15.45
CA LEU A 238 3.69 12.34 -16.30
C LEU A 238 4.04 13.77 -16.69
N ASP A 239 4.44 13.96 -17.93
CA ASP A 239 4.83 15.25 -18.49
C ASP A 239 3.79 15.68 -19.54
N ALA A 240 2.80 16.45 -19.11
CA ALA A 240 1.78 16.99 -19.98
C ALA A 240 2.42 18.02 -20.92
N GLN A 241 2.29 17.81 -22.23
CA GLN A 241 2.80 18.72 -23.26
C GLN A 241 1.69 18.99 -24.26
N ASP A 242 1.65 20.23 -24.76
CA ASP A 242 0.83 20.53 -25.91
C ASP A 242 1.50 19.97 -27.16
N ILE A 243 1.02 18.79 -27.59
CA ILE A 243 1.50 18.10 -28.80
C ILE A 243 0.69 18.54 -30.02
N SER A 244 -0.14 19.60 -29.90
CA SER A 244 -0.93 20.11 -31.01
C SER A 244 -0.02 20.69 -32.10
N GLU A 245 -0.31 20.37 -33.38
CA GLU A 245 0.46 20.81 -34.54
C GLU A 245 0.47 22.34 -34.73
N ASP A 246 -0.34 23.09 -33.96
CA ASP A 246 -0.51 24.54 -34.11
C ASP A 246 0.52 25.43 -33.38
N GLY A 247 1.49 24.83 -32.70
CA GLY A 247 2.65 25.55 -32.11
C GLY A 247 2.32 26.64 -31.08
N LYS A 248 1.11 26.67 -30.56
CA LYS A 248 0.73 27.57 -29.45
C LYS A 248 1.11 26.93 -28.13
N VAL A 249 2.18 27.43 -27.52
CA VAL A 249 2.54 27.10 -26.15
C VAL A 249 1.41 27.56 -25.22
N ASN A 250 0.68 26.65 -24.64
CA ASN A 250 -0.31 26.97 -23.61
C ASN A 250 0.43 27.23 -22.30
N ASP A 251 0.44 28.44 -21.81
CA ASP A 251 1.06 28.85 -20.52
C ASP A 251 0.41 28.23 -19.28
N PHE A 252 -0.57 27.32 -19.46
CA PHE A 252 -1.32 26.64 -18.40
C PHE A 252 -1.01 25.14 -18.27
N LEU A 253 0.14 24.67 -18.77
CA LEU A 253 0.54 23.28 -18.58
C LEU A 253 0.86 23.02 -17.09
N GLU A 254 0.22 22.01 -16.53
CA GLU A 254 0.55 21.55 -15.18
C GLU A 254 2.02 21.09 -15.12
N PRO A 255 2.72 21.35 -13.99
CA PRO A 255 4.09 20.86 -13.84
C PRO A 255 4.12 19.32 -13.91
N PRO A 256 5.24 18.72 -14.35
CA PRO A 256 5.37 17.26 -14.40
C PRO A 256 5.01 16.63 -13.06
N LYS A 257 4.17 15.61 -13.11
CA LYS A 257 3.71 14.86 -11.94
C LYS A 257 4.45 13.53 -11.84
N ILE A 258 4.88 13.18 -10.63
CA ILE A 258 5.52 11.90 -10.33
C ILE A 258 4.56 11.06 -9.49
N VAL A 259 4.31 9.83 -9.93
CA VAL A 259 3.48 8.84 -9.23
C VAL A 259 4.28 7.56 -9.01
N GLN A 260 4.16 6.96 -7.84
CA GLN A 260 4.75 5.65 -7.55
C GLN A 260 3.74 4.55 -7.86
N MET A 261 4.21 3.47 -8.47
CA MET A 261 3.42 2.28 -8.82
C MET A 261 3.97 1.05 -8.09
N ASN A 262 3.10 0.30 -7.45
CA ASN A 262 3.43 -0.95 -6.78
C ASN A 262 2.88 -2.17 -7.55
N ASN A 263 1.65 -2.09 -8.06
CA ASN A 263 0.94 -3.20 -8.69
C ASN A 263 0.93 -3.09 -10.21
N TYR A 264 0.23 -2.10 -10.75
CA TYR A 264 0.08 -1.94 -12.20
C TYR A 264 -0.38 -0.52 -12.57
N PHE A 265 -0.11 -0.17 -13.83
CA PHE A 265 -0.58 1.03 -14.50
C PHE A 265 -1.41 0.66 -15.72
N GLY A 266 -2.59 1.23 -15.87
CA GLY A 266 -3.50 0.96 -16.99
C GLY A 266 -3.95 2.22 -17.70
N LEU A 267 -4.15 2.10 -19.03
CA LEU A 267 -4.68 3.17 -19.89
C LEU A 267 -5.87 2.65 -20.71
N GLY A 268 -6.77 3.55 -21.07
CA GLY A 268 -7.94 3.25 -21.90
C GLY A 268 -9.05 2.57 -21.12
N ILE A 269 -9.65 1.50 -21.67
CA ILE A 269 -10.86 0.89 -21.12
C ILE A 269 -10.71 0.36 -19.70
N ASP A 270 -9.54 -0.13 -19.32
CA ASP A 270 -9.23 -0.56 -17.96
C ASP A 270 -9.39 0.59 -16.96
N ALA A 271 -8.77 1.72 -17.28
CA ALA A 271 -8.85 2.94 -16.47
C ALA A 271 -10.23 3.60 -16.52
N GLU A 272 -10.93 3.53 -17.63
CA GLU A 272 -12.29 4.06 -17.79
C GLU A 272 -13.28 3.35 -16.87
N VAL A 273 -13.22 2.01 -16.81
CA VAL A 273 -14.06 1.22 -15.89
C VAL A 273 -13.71 1.53 -14.42
N SER A 274 -12.43 1.73 -14.12
CA SER A 274 -11.98 2.14 -12.79
C SER A 274 -12.49 3.54 -12.42
N LEU A 275 -12.49 4.48 -13.35
CA LEU A 275 -12.97 5.85 -13.16
C LEU A 275 -14.48 5.88 -12.89
N ASP A 276 -15.28 5.19 -13.69
CA ASP A 276 -16.72 5.11 -13.50
C ASP A 276 -17.08 4.44 -12.16
N PHE A 277 -16.32 3.42 -11.76
CA PHE A 277 -16.48 2.79 -10.45
C PHE A 277 -16.14 3.75 -9.30
N HIS A 278 -15.09 4.55 -9.46
CA HIS A 278 -14.69 5.55 -8.47
C HIS A 278 -15.76 6.62 -8.30
N LEU A 279 -16.27 7.17 -9.40
CA LEU A 279 -17.35 8.16 -9.41
C LEU A 279 -18.64 7.58 -8.78
N ALA A 280 -19.01 6.35 -9.14
CA ALA A 280 -20.17 5.70 -8.54
C ALA A 280 -20.04 5.52 -7.01
N ARG A 281 -18.82 5.31 -6.51
CA ARG A 281 -18.52 5.21 -5.08
C ARG A 281 -18.58 6.55 -4.37
N GLU A 282 -18.19 7.63 -5.04
CA GLU A 282 -18.29 9.00 -4.50
C GLU A 282 -19.75 9.46 -4.44
N ASP A 283 -20.53 9.17 -5.46
CA ASP A 283 -21.96 9.56 -5.53
C ASP A 283 -22.83 8.82 -4.51
N GLU A 284 -22.57 7.54 -4.25
CA GLU A 284 -23.40 6.70 -3.40
C GLU A 284 -22.55 5.84 -2.42
N PRO A 285 -21.79 6.46 -1.51
CA PRO A 285 -20.85 5.74 -0.64
C PRO A 285 -21.51 4.68 0.24
N ASP A 286 -22.78 4.87 0.61
CA ASP A 286 -23.53 3.94 1.46
C ASP A 286 -23.85 2.60 0.77
N LYS A 287 -23.78 2.54 -0.55
CA LYS A 287 -23.96 1.30 -1.32
C LYS A 287 -22.70 0.42 -1.35
N PHE A 288 -21.53 0.97 -0.98
CA PHE A 288 -20.23 0.28 -1.03
C PHE A 288 -19.87 -0.36 0.31
N THR A 289 -20.78 -1.12 0.89
CA THR A 289 -20.67 -1.66 2.25
C THR A 289 -19.97 -3.01 2.34
N SER A 290 -19.85 -3.75 1.24
CA SER A 290 -19.22 -5.06 1.24
C SER A 290 -18.40 -5.31 -0.02
N ARG A 291 -17.36 -6.17 0.11
CA ARG A 291 -16.52 -6.59 -1.00
C ARG A 291 -17.29 -7.24 -2.16
N PHE A 292 -18.32 -8.04 -1.86
CA PHE A 292 -19.16 -8.67 -2.88
C PHE A 292 -20.00 -7.65 -3.63
N HIS A 293 -20.59 -6.71 -2.93
CA HIS A 293 -21.34 -5.63 -3.54
C HIS A 293 -20.47 -4.77 -4.44
N ASN A 294 -19.29 -4.38 -3.96
CA ASN A 294 -18.31 -3.58 -4.73
C ASN A 294 -17.89 -4.27 -6.04
N LYS A 295 -17.66 -5.61 -6.00
CA LYS A 295 -17.40 -6.37 -7.22
C LYS A 295 -18.60 -6.39 -8.18
N GLY A 296 -19.81 -6.50 -7.65
CA GLY A 296 -21.05 -6.44 -8.46
C GLY A 296 -21.21 -5.09 -9.17
N VAL A 297 -20.93 -3.98 -8.49
CA VAL A 297 -20.95 -2.63 -9.08
C VAL A 297 -19.90 -2.51 -10.17
N TYR A 298 -18.68 -2.98 -9.93
CA TYR A 298 -17.59 -2.96 -10.92
C TYR A 298 -17.96 -3.72 -12.21
N VAL A 299 -18.56 -4.91 -12.08
CA VAL A 299 -19.06 -5.68 -13.23
C VAL A 299 -20.18 -4.94 -13.95
N LYS A 300 -21.13 -4.33 -13.22
CA LYS A 300 -22.23 -3.55 -13.81
C LYS A 300 -21.71 -2.36 -14.63
N VAL A 301 -20.76 -1.61 -14.07
CA VAL A 301 -20.11 -0.48 -14.76
C VAL A 301 -19.41 -0.98 -16.02
N GLY A 302 -18.66 -2.08 -15.94
CA GLY A 302 -18.01 -2.69 -17.09
C GLY A 302 -19.01 -3.07 -18.19
N LEU A 303 -20.14 -3.68 -17.85
CA LEU A 303 -21.19 -4.06 -18.83
C LEU A 303 -21.79 -2.86 -19.56
N GLN A 304 -21.85 -1.67 -18.94
CA GLN A 304 -22.32 -0.45 -19.58
C GLN A 304 -21.38 0.06 -20.69
N LYS A 305 -20.12 -0.39 -20.69
CA LYS A 305 -19.08 -0.01 -21.67
C LYS A 305 -18.92 -0.98 -22.84
N ILE A 306 -19.82 -1.97 -23.02
CA ILE A 306 -19.72 -2.96 -24.10
C ILE A 306 -19.69 -2.30 -25.49
N SER A 307 -20.36 -1.15 -25.67
CA SER A 307 -20.33 -0.38 -26.91
C SER A 307 -19.19 0.63 -27.03
N TYR A 308 -18.35 0.74 -26.01
CA TYR A 308 -17.18 1.62 -26.05
C TYR A 308 -16.14 1.06 -27.03
N THR A 309 -15.66 1.92 -27.91
CA THR A 309 -14.61 1.58 -28.86
C THR A 309 -13.59 2.70 -28.93
N ARG A 310 -12.37 2.40 -28.53
CA ARG A 310 -11.24 3.31 -28.62
C ARG A 310 -10.03 2.58 -29.21
N SER A 311 -9.51 3.09 -30.30
CA SER A 311 -8.36 2.47 -30.97
C SER A 311 -7.07 3.07 -30.44
N LEU A 312 -6.48 2.49 -29.40
CA LEU A 312 -5.29 3.02 -28.73
C LEU A 312 -4.06 3.11 -29.68
N HIS A 313 -3.94 2.19 -30.64
CA HIS A 313 -2.83 2.20 -31.62
C HIS A 313 -2.77 3.47 -32.48
N LYS A 314 -3.86 4.25 -32.55
CA LYS A 314 -3.92 5.54 -33.26
C LYS A 314 -3.59 6.75 -32.37
N GLU A 315 -3.64 6.57 -31.06
CA GLU A 315 -3.52 7.65 -30.08
C GLU A 315 -2.25 7.55 -29.23
N LEU A 316 -1.61 6.37 -29.21
CA LEU A 316 -0.44 6.07 -28.41
C LEU A 316 0.74 5.63 -29.29
N GLN A 317 1.93 6.09 -28.91
CA GLN A 317 3.19 5.52 -29.36
C GLN A 317 3.92 4.91 -28.16
N LEU A 318 4.31 3.65 -28.29
CA LEU A 318 4.99 2.88 -27.23
C LEU A 318 6.44 2.63 -27.60
N GLN A 319 7.34 2.96 -26.68
CA GLN A 319 8.73 2.51 -26.69
C GLN A 319 9.01 1.68 -25.44
N VAL A 320 9.66 0.55 -25.61
CA VAL A 320 10.15 -0.33 -24.54
C VAL A 320 11.64 -0.54 -24.76
N ASP A 321 12.46 -0.18 -23.76
CA ASP A 321 13.93 -0.28 -23.83
C ASP A 321 14.51 0.36 -25.12
N ALA A 322 14.05 1.58 -25.41
CA ALA A 322 14.40 2.37 -26.61
C ALA A 322 13.96 1.77 -27.96
N GLN A 323 13.17 0.72 -27.98
CA GLN A 323 12.60 0.15 -29.20
C GLN A 323 11.14 0.58 -29.39
N ASN A 324 10.79 1.03 -30.59
CA ASN A 324 9.40 1.29 -30.93
C ASN A 324 8.62 -0.02 -31.05
N ILE A 325 7.56 -0.15 -30.29
CA ILE A 325 6.72 -1.35 -30.29
C ILE A 325 5.39 -1.01 -30.97
N PRO A 326 5.06 -1.65 -32.10
CA PRO A 326 3.78 -1.46 -32.75
C PRO A 326 2.66 -2.02 -31.86
N LEU A 327 1.64 -1.20 -31.61
CA LEU A 327 0.47 -1.61 -30.82
C LEU A 327 -0.52 -2.38 -31.72
N PRO A 328 -1.01 -3.55 -31.28
CA PRO A 328 -2.13 -4.20 -31.92
C PRO A 328 -3.44 -3.41 -31.74
N ASN A 329 -4.52 -3.85 -32.35
CA ASN A 329 -5.83 -3.22 -32.16
C ASN A 329 -6.37 -3.55 -30.78
N ILE A 330 -6.13 -2.66 -29.83
CA ILE A 330 -6.50 -2.76 -28.40
C ILE A 330 -7.23 -1.52 -27.94
N GLU A 331 -8.06 -1.68 -26.92
CA GLU A 331 -8.79 -0.61 -26.23
C GLU A 331 -8.22 -0.30 -24.85
N GLY A 332 -7.40 -1.20 -24.32
CA GLY A 332 -6.69 -1.02 -23.04
C GLY A 332 -5.26 -1.52 -23.12
N LEU A 333 -4.36 -0.81 -22.43
CA LEU A 333 -2.93 -1.13 -22.31
C LEU A 333 -2.57 -1.13 -20.82
N ILE A 334 -2.00 -2.23 -20.33
CA ILE A 334 -1.68 -2.42 -18.93
C ILE A 334 -0.21 -2.80 -18.77
N PHE A 335 0.45 -2.17 -17.79
CA PHE A 335 1.83 -2.43 -17.37
C PHE A 335 1.79 -3.08 -15.98
N LEU A 336 2.24 -4.32 -15.89
CA LEU A 336 2.17 -5.13 -14.67
C LEU A 336 3.54 -5.20 -13.99
N ASN A 337 3.58 -4.87 -12.69
CA ASN A 337 4.69 -5.19 -11.79
C ASN A 337 4.45 -6.52 -11.06
N ILE A 338 3.21 -6.91 -10.88
CA ILE A 338 2.81 -8.14 -10.21
C ILE A 338 1.91 -8.99 -11.12
N PRO A 339 2.00 -10.33 -11.05
CA PRO A 339 1.17 -11.22 -11.86
C PRO A 339 -0.24 -11.39 -11.28
N SER A 340 -0.90 -10.29 -10.93
CA SER A 340 -2.29 -10.22 -10.47
C SER A 340 -2.88 -8.89 -10.88
N TRP A 341 -4.04 -8.93 -11.53
CA TRP A 341 -4.74 -7.75 -12.03
C TRP A 341 -6.24 -7.85 -11.72
N GLY A 342 -6.85 -6.72 -11.40
CA GLY A 342 -8.28 -6.62 -11.27
C GLY A 342 -8.90 -7.63 -10.28
N SER A 343 -8.32 -7.80 -9.10
CA SER A 343 -8.74 -8.74 -8.05
C SER A 343 -8.34 -10.21 -8.29
N GLY A 344 -7.18 -10.45 -8.83
CA GLY A 344 -6.56 -11.78 -8.87
C GLY A 344 -6.56 -12.46 -10.24
N ALA A 345 -6.91 -11.74 -11.32
CA ALA A 345 -6.85 -12.30 -12.67
C ALA A 345 -5.39 -12.39 -13.15
N ASP A 346 -5.07 -13.46 -13.87
CA ASP A 346 -3.80 -13.64 -14.57
C ASP A 346 -3.90 -13.04 -15.97
N LEU A 347 -3.59 -11.74 -16.07
CA LEU A 347 -3.67 -11.02 -17.34
C LEU A 347 -2.55 -11.45 -18.34
N TRP A 348 -1.35 -11.76 -17.82
CA TRP A 348 -0.23 -12.23 -18.66
C TRP A 348 -0.45 -13.65 -19.18
N GLY A 349 -1.05 -14.49 -18.36
CA GLY A 349 -1.29 -15.91 -18.68
C GLY A 349 -0.09 -16.80 -18.39
N SER A 350 -0.37 -18.08 -18.25
CA SER A 350 0.62 -19.12 -17.88
C SER A 350 1.27 -19.82 -19.08
N GLU A 351 0.85 -19.52 -20.31
CA GLU A 351 1.43 -20.14 -21.51
C GLU A 351 2.91 -19.79 -21.65
N VAL A 352 3.70 -20.78 -22.05
CA VAL A 352 5.14 -20.58 -22.31
C VAL A 352 5.30 -19.92 -23.67
N ASP A 353 5.95 -18.75 -23.68
CA ASP A 353 6.31 -18.02 -24.89
C ASP A 353 7.81 -17.74 -24.86
N SER A 354 8.56 -18.29 -25.83
CA SER A 354 10.03 -18.17 -25.88
C SER A 354 10.52 -16.72 -26.04
N ARG A 355 9.64 -15.79 -26.41
CA ARG A 355 9.98 -14.37 -26.57
C ARG A 355 10.10 -13.64 -25.22
N TYR A 356 9.49 -14.16 -24.17
CA TYR A 356 9.37 -13.49 -22.87
C TYR A 356 9.80 -14.38 -21.73
N GLY A 357 10.39 -13.77 -20.71
CA GLY A 357 10.67 -14.41 -19.43
C GLY A 357 9.41 -14.67 -18.62
N LYS A 358 9.51 -15.53 -17.62
CA LYS A 358 8.44 -15.72 -16.64
C LYS A 358 8.34 -14.48 -15.75
N PRO A 359 7.15 -13.90 -15.55
CA PRO A 359 6.98 -12.75 -14.66
C PRO A 359 7.50 -12.98 -13.25
N SER A 360 8.21 -12.00 -12.71
CA SER A 360 8.68 -11.97 -11.34
C SER A 360 8.53 -10.56 -10.75
N ILE A 361 8.31 -10.48 -9.45
CA ILE A 361 8.10 -9.19 -8.77
C ILE A 361 9.42 -8.46 -8.47
N ASP A 362 10.55 -9.07 -8.77
CA ASP A 362 11.90 -8.59 -8.40
C ASP A 362 12.94 -8.69 -9.51
N ASP A 363 12.53 -8.87 -10.78
CA ASP A 363 13.43 -9.01 -11.92
C ASP A 363 13.74 -7.67 -12.64
N GLY A 364 13.12 -6.58 -12.19
CA GLY A 364 13.29 -5.25 -12.80
C GLY A 364 12.62 -5.12 -14.16
N LEU A 365 11.62 -5.95 -14.47
CA LEU A 365 10.88 -5.91 -15.73
C LEU A 365 9.39 -5.68 -15.46
N LEU A 366 8.75 -4.96 -16.38
CA LEU A 366 7.30 -4.84 -16.48
C LEU A 366 6.78 -5.69 -17.62
N GLU A 367 5.67 -6.37 -17.41
CA GLU A 367 4.88 -7.01 -18.45
C GLU A 367 3.94 -5.99 -19.08
N VAL A 368 3.98 -5.86 -20.41
CA VAL A 368 3.12 -4.97 -21.18
C VAL A 368 2.06 -5.80 -21.90
N VAL A 369 0.80 -5.56 -21.53
CA VAL A 369 -0.33 -6.39 -21.98
C VAL A 369 -1.46 -5.53 -22.52
N GLY A 370 -2.08 -5.97 -23.61
CA GLY A 370 -3.25 -5.33 -24.21
C GLY A 370 -4.53 -6.10 -23.97
N VAL A 371 -5.65 -5.37 -23.95
CA VAL A 371 -7.01 -5.93 -23.97
C VAL A 371 -7.82 -5.30 -25.09
N THR A 372 -8.69 -6.09 -25.74
CA THR A 372 -9.46 -5.64 -26.92
C THR A 372 -10.81 -5.03 -26.56
N GLY A 373 -11.15 -4.94 -25.28
CA GLY A 373 -12.40 -4.35 -24.80
C GLY A 373 -12.93 -5.03 -23.55
N VAL A 374 -14.10 -4.58 -23.08
CA VAL A 374 -14.70 -5.04 -21.83
C VAL A 374 -15.02 -6.54 -21.84
N VAL A 375 -15.49 -7.08 -22.98
CA VAL A 375 -15.80 -8.51 -23.08
C VAL A 375 -14.51 -9.35 -22.89
N HIS A 376 -13.40 -8.92 -23.50
CA HIS A 376 -12.10 -9.57 -23.30
C HIS A 376 -11.64 -9.47 -21.84
N MET A 377 -11.81 -8.30 -21.21
CA MET A 377 -11.51 -8.12 -19.78
C MET A 377 -12.34 -9.11 -18.92
N GLY A 378 -13.61 -9.27 -19.21
CA GLY A 378 -14.49 -10.26 -18.54
C GLY A 378 -14.04 -11.70 -18.73
N GLN A 379 -13.56 -12.06 -19.91
CA GLN A 379 -12.98 -13.39 -20.20
C GLN A 379 -11.69 -13.63 -19.43
N VAL A 380 -10.83 -12.60 -19.29
CA VAL A 380 -9.62 -12.68 -18.47
C VAL A 380 -9.98 -12.82 -17.00
N GLN A 381 -10.94 -12.04 -16.50
CA GLN A 381 -11.41 -12.11 -15.11
C GLN A 381 -11.99 -13.49 -14.74
N SER A 382 -12.61 -14.16 -15.70
CA SER A 382 -13.17 -15.53 -15.52
C SER A 382 -12.16 -16.65 -15.77
N GLY A 383 -10.91 -16.30 -16.13
CA GLY A 383 -9.85 -17.28 -16.45
C GLY A 383 -10.03 -18.01 -17.79
N LEU A 384 -10.93 -17.53 -18.64
CA LEU A 384 -11.20 -18.14 -19.97
C LEU A 384 -10.16 -17.73 -21.03
N ARG A 385 -9.52 -16.58 -20.85
CA ARG A 385 -8.51 -16.04 -21.76
C ARG A 385 -7.43 -15.30 -20.99
N SER A 386 -6.27 -15.09 -21.60
CA SER A 386 -5.25 -14.14 -21.16
C SER A 386 -5.31 -12.85 -22.00
N GLY A 387 -4.60 -11.83 -21.57
CA GLY A 387 -4.36 -10.61 -22.34
C GLY A 387 -3.44 -10.87 -23.55
N ILE A 388 -3.31 -9.86 -24.38
CA ILE A 388 -2.39 -9.88 -25.53
C ILE A 388 -1.02 -9.42 -25.03
N ARG A 389 -0.04 -10.31 -25.00
CA ARG A 389 1.34 -9.98 -24.61
C ARG A 389 1.97 -9.11 -25.70
N ILE A 390 2.48 -7.95 -25.32
CA ILE A 390 3.03 -6.95 -26.22
C ILE A 390 4.54 -6.84 -26.07
N ALA A 391 5.02 -6.68 -24.85
CA ALA A 391 6.43 -6.51 -24.54
C ALA A 391 6.75 -6.85 -23.08
N GLN A 392 8.03 -6.91 -22.78
CA GLN A 392 8.57 -7.00 -21.43
C GLN A 392 9.82 -6.11 -21.40
N GLY A 393 9.97 -5.23 -20.40
CA GLY A 393 11.11 -4.31 -20.36
C GLY A 393 11.19 -3.46 -19.11
N ASN A 394 12.28 -2.72 -18.96
CA ASN A 394 12.59 -1.96 -17.74
C ASN A 394 12.46 -0.44 -17.89
N TYR A 395 12.33 0.06 -19.11
CA TYR A 395 12.15 1.49 -19.38
C TYR A 395 11.06 1.67 -20.45
N ILE A 396 9.99 2.31 -20.04
CA ILE A 396 8.80 2.50 -20.88
C ILE A 396 8.64 3.99 -21.16
N ARG A 397 8.44 4.32 -22.43
CA ARG A 397 8.02 5.68 -22.84
C ARG A 397 6.77 5.58 -23.68
N LEU A 398 5.76 6.32 -23.26
CA LEU A 398 4.51 6.52 -23.97
C LEU A 398 4.41 7.96 -24.46
N THR A 399 3.96 8.15 -25.69
CA THR A 399 3.52 9.44 -26.21
C THR A 399 2.01 9.36 -26.40
N VAL A 400 1.28 10.24 -25.75
CA VAL A 400 -0.19 10.30 -25.74
C VAL A 400 -0.64 11.52 -26.50
N SER A 401 -1.40 11.35 -27.58
CA SER A 401 -1.81 12.45 -28.45
C SER A 401 -3.14 13.12 -28.05
N LYS A 402 -3.95 12.45 -27.22
CA LYS A 402 -5.27 12.94 -26.78
C LYS A 402 -5.47 12.65 -25.30
N PRO A 403 -6.33 13.41 -24.59
CA PRO A 403 -6.69 13.09 -23.21
C PRO A 403 -7.15 11.63 -23.09
N ILE A 404 -6.61 10.91 -22.10
CA ILE A 404 -6.86 9.47 -21.93
C ILE A 404 -7.10 9.13 -20.46
N PRO A 405 -8.10 8.28 -20.16
CA PRO A 405 -8.23 7.73 -18.82
C PRO A 405 -7.04 6.82 -18.51
N VAL A 406 -6.47 7.03 -17.34
CA VAL A 406 -5.37 6.24 -16.77
C VAL A 406 -5.69 5.86 -15.34
N GLN A 407 -5.06 4.80 -14.85
CA GLN A 407 -5.12 4.41 -13.45
C GLN A 407 -3.75 3.88 -12.99
N VAL A 408 -3.38 4.16 -11.76
CA VAL A 408 -2.24 3.55 -11.07
C VAL A 408 -2.73 2.89 -9.79
N ASP A 409 -2.45 1.62 -9.64
CA ASP A 409 -2.85 0.82 -8.46
C ASP A 409 -4.34 0.93 -8.11
N GLY A 410 -5.19 1.16 -9.12
CA GLY A 410 -6.64 1.33 -8.99
C GLY A 410 -7.13 2.76 -8.75
N GLU A 411 -6.25 3.77 -8.71
CA GLU A 411 -6.62 5.19 -8.59
C GLU A 411 -6.67 5.84 -9.98
N PRO A 412 -7.86 6.19 -10.50
CA PRO A 412 -8.05 6.67 -11.87
C PRO A 412 -8.06 8.19 -11.98
N TRP A 413 -7.68 8.71 -13.17
CA TRP A 413 -7.87 10.10 -13.59
C TRP A 413 -7.83 10.22 -15.12
N ILE A 414 -8.14 11.41 -15.65
CA ILE A 414 -7.92 11.74 -17.06
C ILE A 414 -6.56 12.39 -17.20
N GLN A 415 -5.66 11.76 -17.96
CA GLN A 415 -4.34 12.28 -18.26
C GLN A 415 -4.38 13.14 -19.52
N PRO A 416 -3.87 14.40 -19.47
CA PRO A 416 -3.68 15.23 -20.66
C PRO A 416 -2.69 14.61 -21.65
N PRO A 417 -2.68 15.06 -22.93
CA PRO A 417 -1.65 14.70 -23.90
C PRO A 417 -0.24 15.01 -23.40
N GLY A 418 0.73 14.23 -23.83
CA GLY A 418 2.12 14.41 -23.42
C GLY A 418 2.91 13.11 -23.39
N HIS A 419 3.98 13.10 -22.61
CA HIS A 419 4.83 11.94 -22.42
C HIS A 419 4.58 11.29 -21.05
N ILE A 420 4.60 9.97 -21.02
CA ILE A 420 4.56 9.18 -19.81
C ILE A 420 5.81 8.28 -19.81
N ILE A 421 6.63 8.39 -18.77
CA ILE A 421 7.85 7.61 -18.63
C ILE A 421 7.72 6.74 -17.39
N ILE A 422 7.90 5.42 -17.54
CA ILE A 422 7.88 4.46 -16.45
C ILE A 422 9.26 3.84 -16.34
N SER A 423 9.85 3.93 -15.17
CA SER A 423 11.17 3.38 -14.87
C SER A 423 11.25 2.85 -13.44
N ALA A 424 12.15 1.91 -13.20
CA ALA A 424 12.41 1.44 -11.84
C ALA A 424 12.91 2.60 -10.98
N ALA A 425 12.33 2.75 -9.79
CA ALA A 425 12.63 3.84 -8.89
C ALA A 425 13.27 3.35 -7.61
N GLY A 426 14.52 3.71 -7.43
CA GLY A 426 15.19 3.52 -6.17
C GLY A 426 15.37 2.04 -5.76
N PRO A 427 15.62 1.78 -4.48
CA PRO A 427 15.77 0.42 -3.99
C PRO A 427 14.44 -0.33 -4.01
N LYS A 428 14.54 -1.65 -4.21
CA LYS A 428 13.43 -2.58 -4.04
C LYS A 428 12.89 -2.51 -2.62
N VAL A 429 11.60 -2.73 -2.45
CA VAL A 429 11.00 -2.81 -1.11
C VAL A 429 11.05 -4.23 -0.57
N ARG A 430 11.15 -4.34 0.74
CA ARG A 430 11.08 -5.64 1.45
C ARG A 430 9.64 -5.92 1.81
N MET A 431 9.14 -7.05 1.36
CA MET A 431 7.80 -7.53 1.68
C MET A 431 7.88 -8.84 2.45
N LEU A 432 6.87 -9.10 3.28
CA LEU A 432 6.67 -10.38 3.92
C LEU A 432 5.75 -11.23 3.07
N ARG A 433 6.21 -12.40 2.68
CA ARG A 433 5.42 -13.41 1.98
C ARG A 433 5.08 -14.54 2.94
N LYS A 434 3.79 -14.85 3.07
CA LYS A 434 3.33 -15.94 3.94
C LYS A 434 4.00 -17.25 3.52
N SER A 435 4.67 -17.91 4.46
CA SER A 435 5.38 -19.15 4.23
C SER A 435 4.40 -20.26 3.82
N LYS A 436 4.83 -21.16 2.94
CA LYS A 436 4.06 -22.37 2.64
C LYS A 436 4.06 -23.23 3.91
N GLN A 437 2.90 -23.51 4.46
CA GLN A 437 2.79 -24.49 5.55
C GLN A 437 3.39 -25.80 5.06
N LYS A 438 4.45 -26.28 5.72
CA LYS A 438 4.88 -27.67 5.58
C LYS A 438 3.72 -28.49 6.11
N GLN A 439 2.99 -29.21 5.25
CA GLN A 439 2.05 -30.21 5.70
C GLN A 439 2.85 -31.16 6.62
N LYS A 440 2.62 -31.09 7.93
CA LYS A 440 3.03 -32.14 8.83
C LYS A 440 2.28 -33.36 8.33
N LYS A 441 2.98 -34.29 7.65
CA LYS A 441 2.50 -35.66 7.47
C LYS A 441 2.30 -36.16 8.88
N SER A 442 1.07 -36.22 9.33
CA SER A 442 0.70 -37.02 10.48
C SER A 442 0.95 -38.47 10.08
N SER A 443 2.10 -38.99 10.46
CA SER A 443 2.33 -40.41 10.46
C SER A 443 1.39 -40.95 11.53
N SER A 444 0.20 -41.35 11.10
CA SER A 444 -0.63 -42.28 11.87
C SER A 444 0.12 -43.60 11.92
N VAL A 445 0.82 -43.79 13.01
CA VAL A 445 1.29 -45.14 13.42
C VAL A 445 0.02 -45.90 13.74
N VAL A 446 -0.43 -46.68 12.77
CA VAL A 446 -1.38 -47.77 13.01
C VAL A 446 -0.64 -48.78 13.86
N LYS A 447 -0.90 -48.82 15.15
CA LYS A 447 -0.55 -49.92 16.00
C LYS A 447 -1.49 -51.07 15.63
N ASP A 448 -0.94 -52.04 14.89
CA ASP A 448 -1.52 -53.38 14.77
C ASP A 448 -1.59 -54.01 16.15
N GLY A 449 -2.75 -53.96 16.78
CA GLY A 449 -3.09 -54.71 17.96
C GLY A 449 -3.58 -56.10 17.54
N ARG A 450 -2.69 -57.06 17.37
CA ARG A 450 -3.06 -58.48 17.41
C ARG A 450 -3.56 -58.78 18.81
N SER A 451 -4.85 -58.98 18.97
CA SER A 451 -5.43 -59.69 20.11
C SER A 451 -5.52 -61.16 19.76
N GLU A 452 -4.64 -61.97 20.37
CA GLU A 452 -4.82 -63.43 20.48
C GLU A 452 -6.01 -63.69 21.40
N SER A 453 -7.00 -64.39 20.88
CA SER A 453 -8.06 -64.98 21.68
C SER A 453 -7.66 -66.42 22.07
N PRO A 454 -7.81 -66.85 23.33
CA PRO A 454 -7.52 -68.17 23.72
C PRO A 454 -8.70 -69.10 23.36
N SER A 455 -8.35 -70.22 22.74
CA SER A 455 -9.22 -71.38 22.53
C SER A 455 -9.58 -72.03 23.85
N SER A 456 -10.88 -72.18 24.18
CA SER A 456 -11.38 -73.12 25.12
C SER A 456 -11.95 -74.37 24.39
N ARG A 457 -11.26 -75.48 24.50
CA ARG A 457 -11.84 -76.85 24.38
C ARG A 457 -12.61 -77.14 25.65
N ASP A 458 -13.72 -77.77 25.45
CA ASP A 458 -14.36 -78.90 26.19
C ASP A 458 -15.83 -78.89 25.79
N GLY A 459 -16.48 -79.92 25.23
CA GLY A 459 -16.47 -81.30 25.70
C GLY A 459 -17.84 -81.63 26.29
N HIS A 460 -18.70 -82.06 25.54
CA HIS A 460 -19.76 -83.12 25.61
C HIS A 460 -20.91 -82.85 24.65
#